data_8bbad1b70306df06448b1fbe19d71045
#
_entry.id   8bbad1b70306df06448b1fbe19d71045
#
_cell.length_a   1.000
_cell.length_b   1.000
_cell.length_c   1.000
_cell.angle_alpha   90.00
_cell.angle_beta   90.00
_cell.angle_gamma   90.00
#
_symmetry.space_group_name_H-M   'P 1'
#
loop_
_entity.id
_entity.type
_entity.pdbx_description
1 polymer ?
#
loop_
_entity_poly.entity_id
_entity_poly.type
_entity_poly.pdbx_seq_one_letter_code
_entity_poly.pdbx_strand_id
1 'polypeptide(L)'
;MADNPKLKRGGKNSRLVRPAYYLWIAFPHFLRRPLTSLGILAILGMKKVVGTSRRTSLTPLKKLDVLSFWGVPEVDAANYRLEVTGLVENSLSLTLGEIRQLPGVERTTHMDCVGGPRNVWTLRGVPLSELFDRAGVSEDAESVVFRCADDYYTTHLLSDLGEYDAFLAYEIAGEDIRELGIPLRLAVPGTYGYKWAKWVTSIEVVAGFPAGYWDRLGLPKRGRVGDIW
;
A
#
# COMPACT_ATOMS: atom_id res chain seq x y z
N MET A 1 -16.83 17.40 -8.35
CA MET A 1 -16.54 16.53 -7.18
C MET A 1 -17.73 15.64 -6.92
N ALA A 2 -17.61 14.35 -7.15
CA ALA A 2 -18.71 13.41 -6.88
C ALA A 2 -18.71 13.08 -5.39
N ASP A 3 -19.74 13.51 -4.67
CA ASP A 3 -19.92 13.27 -3.24
C ASP A 3 -20.08 11.75 -2.99
N ASN A 4 -19.02 11.07 -2.56
CA ASN A 4 -19.06 9.66 -2.18
C ASN A 4 -19.27 9.59 -0.66
N PRO A 5 -20.45 9.16 -0.18
CA PRO A 5 -20.75 9.11 1.26
C PRO A 5 -19.85 8.15 2.05
N LYS A 6 -19.13 7.23 1.38
CA LYS A 6 -18.13 6.35 2.02
C LYS A 6 -16.83 7.07 2.34
N LEU A 7 -16.52 8.18 1.65
CA LEU A 7 -15.30 8.97 1.85
C LEU A 7 -15.28 9.70 3.21
N LYS A 8 -16.44 9.93 3.84
CA LYS A 8 -16.57 10.67 5.11
C LYS A 8 -16.41 9.80 6.38
N ARG A 9 -16.24 8.48 6.28
CA ARG A 9 -16.32 7.56 7.45
C ARG A 9 -14.97 7.23 8.14
N GLY A 10 -13.83 7.75 7.71
CA GLY A 10 -12.50 7.37 8.22
C GLY A 10 -12.13 7.86 9.65
N GLY A 11 -12.86 8.80 10.23
CA GLY A 11 -12.37 9.55 11.40
C GLY A 11 -12.72 9.06 12.80
N LYS A 12 -13.71 8.17 12.99
CA LYS A 12 -14.24 7.84 14.35
C LYS A 12 -13.60 6.62 15.04
N ASN A 13 -12.96 5.70 14.32
CA ASN A 13 -12.45 4.45 14.89
C ASN A 13 -10.98 4.48 15.29
N SER A 14 -10.24 5.56 14.99
CA SER A 14 -8.79 5.63 15.22
C SER A 14 -8.38 5.54 16.70
N ARG A 15 -9.19 6.07 17.61
CA ARG A 15 -8.85 6.12 19.05
C ARG A 15 -8.86 4.76 19.74
N LEU A 16 -9.64 3.80 19.24
CA LEU A 16 -9.75 2.44 19.79
C LEU A 16 -8.81 1.44 19.08
N VAL A 17 -8.52 1.68 17.80
CA VAL A 17 -7.70 0.75 16.99
C VAL A 17 -6.23 0.79 17.39
N ARG A 18 -5.67 1.97 17.70
CA ARG A 18 -4.27 2.09 18.13
C ARG A 18 -3.94 1.30 19.40
N PRO A 19 -4.67 1.44 20.52
CA PRO A 19 -4.37 0.64 21.71
C PRO A 19 -4.58 -0.87 21.47
N ALA A 20 -5.61 -1.28 20.74
CA ALA A 20 -5.81 -2.67 20.40
C ALA A 20 -4.67 -3.26 19.56
N TYR A 21 -4.10 -2.47 18.63
CA TYR A 21 -2.92 -2.83 17.87
C TYR A 21 -1.71 -3.09 18.78
N TYR A 22 -1.39 -2.17 19.70
CA TYR A 22 -0.25 -2.34 20.60
C TYR A 22 -0.42 -3.52 21.55
N LEU A 23 -1.63 -3.76 22.05
CA LEU A 23 -1.96 -4.94 22.82
C LEU A 23 -1.74 -6.23 22.01
N TRP A 24 -2.17 -6.23 20.74
CA TRP A 24 -2.01 -7.39 19.86
C TRP A 24 -0.55 -7.66 19.52
N ILE A 25 0.26 -6.65 19.23
CA ILE A 25 1.68 -6.85 18.95
C ILE A 25 2.50 -7.26 20.19
N ALA A 26 2.02 -6.94 21.40
CA ALA A 26 2.61 -7.43 22.64
C ALA A 26 2.36 -8.94 22.86
N PHE A 27 1.38 -9.52 22.17
CA PHE A 27 1.10 -10.95 22.26
C PHE A 27 2.23 -11.77 21.60
N PRO A 28 2.62 -12.94 22.13
CA PRO A 28 3.69 -13.76 21.58
C PRO A 28 3.49 -14.05 20.08
N HIS A 29 4.53 -13.86 19.28
CA HIS A 29 4.45 -13.98 17.81
C HIS A 29 3.97 -15.36 17.34
N PHE A 30 4.35 -16.44 18.06
CA PHE A 30 3.95 -17.80 17.74
C PHE A 30 2.45 -18.07 17.92
N LEU A 31 1.75 -17.28 18.75
CA LEU A 31 0.30 -17.36 18.92
C LEU A 31 -0.45 -16.44 17.95
N ARG A 32 0.12 -15.29 17.61
CA ARG A 32 -0.51 -14.33 16.69
C ARG A 32 -0.70 -14.90 15.29
N ARG A 33 0.34 -15.50 14.73
CA ARG A 33 0.30 -16.05 13.35
C ARG A 33 -0.84 -17.05 13.14
N PRO A 34 -0.98 -18.13 13.95
CA PRO A 34 -2.06 -19.08 13.73
C PRO A 34 -3.44 -18.46 13.93
N LEU A 35 -3.63 -17.55 14.88
CA LEU A 35 -4.92 -16.89 15.10
C LEU A 35 -5.31 -16.00 13.93
N THR A 36 -4.36 -15.21 13.41
CA THR A 36 -4.59 -14.38 12.23
C THR A 36 -4.86 -15.23 10.99
N SER A 37 -4.12 -16.31 10.82
CA SER A 37 -4.31 -17.25 9.70
C SER A 37 -5.68 -17.92 9.74
N LEU A 38 -6.15 -18.33 10.91
CA LEU A 38 -7.51 -18.87 11.09
C LEU A 38 -8.58 -17.81 10.72
N GLY A 39 -8.37 -16.56 11.13
CA GLY A 39 -9.24 -15.45 10.74
C GLY A 39 -9.28 -15.23 9.22
N ILE A 40 -8.11 -15.25 8.57
CA ILE A 40 -8.01 -15.13 7.11
C ILE A 40 -8.69 -16.31 6.41
N LEU A 41 -8.44 -17.54 6.86
CA LEU A 41 -9.09 -18.75 6.32
C LEU A 41 -10.61 -18.69 6.45
N ALA A 42 -11.13 -18.21 7.58
CA ALA A 42 -12.55 -18.02 7.79
C ALA A 42 -13.12 -16.98 6.80
N ILE A 43 -12.43 -15.86 6.60
CA ILE A 43 -12.80 -14.82 5.63
C ILE A 43 -12.77 -15.38 4.20
N LEU A 44 -11.72 -16.10 3.82
CA LEU A 44 -11.59 -16.70 2.48
C LEU A 44 -12.61 -17.81 2.26
N GLY A 45 -12.91 -18.60 3.29
CA GLY A 45 -13.98 -19.60 3.26
C GLY A 45 -15.37 -18.98 3.05
N MET A 46 -15.69 -17.91 3.79
CA MET A 46 -16.92 -17.16 3.60
C MET A 46 -17.02 -16.56 2.18
N LYS A 47 -15.92 -16.02 1.64
CA LYS A 47 -15.85 -15.52 0.26
C LYS A 47 -16.18 -16.58 -0.77
N LYS A 48 -15.69 -17.81 -0.58
CA LYS A 48 -15.96 -18.94 -1.47
C LYS A 48 -17.44 -19.31 -1.46
N VAL A 49 -18.10 -19.18 -0.31
CA VAL A 49 -19.53 -19.48 -0.15
C VAL A 49 -20.42 -18.34 -0.66
N VAL A 50 -20.07 -17.08 -0.35
CA VAL A 50 -20.88 -15.90 -0.71
C VAL A 50 -20.65 -15.43 -2.15
N GLY A 51 -19.60 -15.97 -2.82
CA GLY A 51 -19.23 -15.59 -4.18
C GLY A 51 -18.64 -14.18 -4.21
N THR A 52 -17.32 -14.07 -4.09
CA THR A 52 -16.68 -12.77 -4.35
C THR A 52 -16.75 -12.46 -5.82
N SER A 53 -17.31 -11.31 -6.13
CA SER A 53 -17.26 -10.75 -7.47
C SER A 53 -15.79 -10.64 -7.90
N ARG A 54 -15.32 -11.54 -8.76
CA ARG A 54 -14.06 -11.36 -9.52
C ARG A 54 -14.31 -10.26 -10.54
N ARG A 55 -14.47 -9.02 -10.06
CA ARG A 55 -14.69 -7.89 -10.94
C ARG A 55 -13.51 -7.76 -11.89
N THR A 56 -13.77 -7.74 -13.18
CA THR A 56 -12.80 -7.52 -14.24
C THR A 56 -13.00 -6.16 -14.93
N SER A 57 -14.19 -5.57 -14.80
CA SER A 57 -14.50 -4.24 -15.33
C SER A 57 -14.07 -3.13 -14.35
N LEU A 58 -13.77 -1.95 -14.86
CA LEU A 58 -13.44 -0.77 -14.08
C LEU A 58 -14.47 -0.54 -12.97
N THR A 59 -13.97 -0.24 -11.78
CA THR A 59 -14.80 0.13 -10.63
C THR A 59 -15.14 1.61 -10.76
N PRO A 60 -16.42 1.99 -10.86
CA PRO A 60 -16.79 3.40 -10.87
C PRO A 60 -16.24 4.11 -9.64
N LEU A 61 -15.73 5.35 -9.78
CA LEU A 61 -15.10 6.10 -8.68
C LEU A 61 -15.97 6.16 -7.42
N LYS A 62 -17.29 6.34 -7.57
CA LYS A 62 -18.27 6.34 -6.46
C LYS A 62 -18.38 5.00 -5.70
N LYS A 63 -17.91 3.91 -6.31
CA LYS A 63 -17.96 2.55 -5.76
C LYS A 63 -16.61 2.04 -5.29
N LEU A 64 -15.56 2.84 -5.42
CA LEU A 64 -14.25 2.48 -4.89
C LEU A 64 -14.34 2.32 -3.37
N ASP A 65 -13.79 1.22 -2.89
CA ASP A 65 -13.73 0.95 -1.46
C ASP A 65 -12.56 1.71 -0.85
N VAL A 66 -12.87 2.56 0.13
CA VAL A 66 -11.88 3.32 0.88
C VAL A 66 -11.78 2.71 2.28
N LEU A 67 -10.62 2.16 2.58
CA LEU A 67 -10.30 1.68 3.91
C LEU A 67 -9.17 2.53 4.49
N SER A 68 -9.47 3.25 5.57
CA SER A 68 -8.47 3.97 6.35
C SER A 68 -8.77 3.75 7.84
N PHE A 69 -7.82 3.19 8.58
CA PHE A 69 -7.98 2.90 10.00
C PHE A 69 -7.78 4.14 10.88
N TRP A 70 -6.95 5.08 10.43
CA TRP A 70 -6.58 6.28 11.22
C TRP A 70 -7.13 7.58 10.62
N GLY A 71 -7.97 7.48 9.62
CA GLY A 71 -8.46 8.63 8.86
C GLY A 71 -7.57 8.95 7.66
N VAL A 72 -7.90 10.03 6.97
CA VAL A 72 -7.12 10.56 5.86
C VAL A 72 -6.20 11.64 6.43
N PRO A 73 -4.87 11.50 6.33
CA PRO A 73 -3.94 12.49 6.83
C PRO A 73 -4.06 13.79 6.02
N GLU A 74 -3.80 14.91 6.68
CA GLU A 74 -3.57 16.16 5.96
C GLU A 74 -2.17 16.12 5.37
N VAL A 75 -2.10 16.05 4.04
CA VAL A 75 -0.83 16.12 3.30
C VAL A 75 -0.81 17.46 2.56
N ASP A 76 0.15 18.30 2.93
CA ASP A 76 0.39 19.55 2.22
C ASP A 76 1.12 19.25 0.89
N ALA A 77 0.38 19.30 -0.21
CA ALA A 77 0.93 19.02 -1.53
C ALA A 77 2.00 20.03 -1.99
N ALA A 78 1.94 21.27 -1.47
CA ALA A 78 2.90 22.33 -1.84
C ALA A 78 4.29 22.06 -1.21
N ASN A 79 4.31 21.53 0.01
CA ASN A 79 5.53 21.22 0.75
C ASN A 79 5.85 19.72 0.78
N TYR A 80 5.09 18.93 0.02
CA TYR A 80 5.31 17.49 -0.03
C TYR A 80 6.66 17.14 -0.66
N ARG A 81 7.37 16.20 -0.01
CA ARG A 81 8.58 15.58 -0.53
C ARG A 81 8.51 14.07 -0.35
N LEU A 82 9.00 13.36 -1.36
CA LEU A 82 9.29 11.95 -1.29
C LEU A 82 10.79 11.79 -1.01
N GLU A 83 11.12 11.15 0.10
CA GLU A 83 12.50 10.81 0.43
C GLU A 83 12.81 9.39 -0.02
N VAL A 84 13.96 9.20 -0.73
CA VAL A 84 14.52 7.89 -1.04
C VAL A 84 15.88 7.79 -0.39
N THR A 85 16.07 6.85 0.52
CA THR A 85 17.24 6.75 1.40
C THR A 85 17.64 5.30 1.66
N GLY A 86 18.64 5.08 2.51
CA GLY A 86 19.13 3.77 2.92
C GLY A 86 20.29 3.29 2.09
N LEU A 87 20.29 2.04 1.64
CA LEU A 87 21.34 1.42 0.82
C LEU A 87 21.26 1.90 -0.64
N VAL A 88 21.54 3.18 -0.84
CA VAL A 88 21.56 3.87 -2.14
C VAL A 88 22.83 4.72 -2.26
N GLU A 89 23.32 4.91 -3.48
CA GLU A 89 24.44 5.80 -3.74
C GLU A 89 24.06 7.27 -3.57
N ASN A 90 22.86 7.64 -4.05
CA ASN A 90 22.35 9.00 -4.04
C ASN A 90 20.98 9.03 -3.36
N SER A 91 20.89 9.63 -2.18
CA SER A 91 19.59 9.91 -1.55
C SER A 91 18.83 10.93 -2.39
N LEU A 92 17.53 10.69 -2.59
CA LEU A 92 16.67 11.59 -3.34
C LEU A 92 15.67 12.29 -2.40
N SER A 93 15.38 13.56 -2.70
CA SER A 93 14.31 14.32 -2.04
C SER A 93 13.52 15.05 -3.12
N LEU A 94 12.39 14.47 -3.53
CA LEU A 94 11.65 14.89 -4.71
C LEU A 94 10.31 15.53 -4.33
N THR A 95 10.03 16.69 -4.92
CA THR A 95 8.69 17.31 -4.87
C THR A 95 7.72 16.56 -5.78
N LEU A 96 6.42 16.75 -5.58
CA LEU A 96 5.39 16.18 -6.48
C LEU A 96 5.55 16.64 -7.93
N GLY A 97 6.00 17.90 -8.12
CA GLY A 97 6.26 18.44 -9.45
C GLY A 97 7.39 17.69 -10.16
N GLU A 98 8.50 17.44 -9.47
CA GLU A 98 9.63 16.68 -10.00
C GLU A 98 9.24 15.22 -10.29
N ILE A 99 8.48 14.58 -9.40
CA ILE A 99 7.99 13.19 -9.62
C ILE A 99 7.12 13.11 -10.87
N ARG A 100 6.23 14.08 -11.10
CA ARG A 100 5.35 14.11 -12.26
C ARG A 100 6.08 14.39 -13.59
N GLN A 101 7.32 14.90 -13.53
CA GLN A 101 8.18 15.11 -14.70
C GLN A 101 9.01 13.86 -15.07
N LEU A 102 9.09 12.87 -14.16
CA LEU A 102 9.77 11.62 -14.46
C LEU A 102 9.01 10.81 -15.52
N PRO A 103 9.69 9.89 -16.25
CA PRO A 103 9.03 8.95 -17.14
C PRO A 103 7.90 8.23 -16.41
N GLY A 104 6.67 8.46 -16.85
CA GLY A 104 5.48 7.95 -16.20
C GLY A 104 4.89 6.72 -16.88
N VAL A 105 4.05 6.01 -16.15
CA VAL A 105 3.23 4.90 -16.65
C VAL A 105 1.77 5.13 -16.33
N GLU A 106 0.88 4.64 -17.21
CA GLU A 106 -0.53 4.54 -16.94
C GLU A 106 -0.95 3.08 -17.10
N ARG A 107 -1.57 2.52 -16.07
CA ARG A 107 -1.94 1.09 -16.04
C ARG A 107 -3.32 0.87 -15.46
N THR A 108 -4.12 0.06 -16.15
CA THR A 108 -5.33 -0.52 -15.57
C THR A 108 -4.94 -1.78 -14.81
N THR A 109 -5.18 -1.77 -13.51
CA THR A 109 -4.84 -2.88 -12.61
C THR A 109 -5.95 -3.12 -11.59
N HIS A 110 -5.83 -4.21 -10.85
CA HIS A 110 -6.75 -4.52 -9.76
C HIS A 110 -6.02 -4.66 -8.44
N MET A 111 -6.69 -4.27 -7.37
CA MET A 111 -6.25 -4.45 -6.00
C MET A 111 -7.27 -5.32 -5.26
N ASP A 112 -6.80 -6.42 -4.71
CA ASP A 112 -7.60 -7.33 -3.90
C ASP A 112 -7.46 -6.99 -2.41
N CYS A 113 -8.57 -6.74 -1.73
CA CYS A 113 -8.56 -6.64 -0.27
C CYS A 113 -8.65 -8.04 0.35
N VAL A 114 -7.86 -8.33 1.39
CA VAL A 114 -8.00 -9.57 2.18
C VAL A 114 -9.43 -9.72 2.69
N GLY A 115 -10.08 -8.62 3.06
CA GLY A 115 -11.46 -8.57 3.54
C GLY A 115 -12.56 -8.76 2.48
N GLY A 116 -12.24 -8.82 1.19
CA GLY A 116 -13.26 -9.14 0.19
C GLY A 116 -13.29 -8.35 -1.09
N PRO A 117 -13.42 -7.03 -1.07
CA PRO A 117 -13.66 -6.31 -2.30
C PRO A 117 -12.44 -6.26 -3.21
N ARG A 118 -12.70 -6.23 -4.53
CA ARG A 118 -11.72 -5.95 -5.57
C ARG A 118 -12.04 -4.60 -6.20
N ASN A 119 -11.07 -3.71 -6.22
CA ASN A 119 -11.09 -2.51 -7.03
C ASN A 119 -10.32 -2.74 -8.33
N VAL A 120 -10.91 -2.36 -9.46
CA VAL A 120 -10.23 -2.29 -10.77
C VAL A 120 -10.22 -0.83 -11.18
N TRP A 121 -9.05 -0.28 -11.42
CA TRP A 121 -8.84 1.14 -11.69
C TRP A 121 -7.69 1.41 -12.65
N THR A 122 -7.73 2.56 -13.29
CA THR A 122 -6.60 3.08 -14.06
C THR A 122 -5.81 4.01 -13.16
N LEU A 123 -4.53 3.73 -13.01
CA LEU A 123 -3.60 4.49 -12.18
C LEU A 123 -2.50 5.06 -13.07
N ARG A 124 -2.16 6.33 -12.84
CA ARG A 124 -1.01 6.98 -13.47
C ARG A 124 0.03 7.31 -12.42
N GLY A 125 1.31 7.04 -12.72
CA GLY A 125 2.37 7.20 -11.75
C GLY A 125 3.77 7.05 -12.34
N VAL A 126 4.77 6.92 -11.48
CA VAL A 126 6.18 6.71 -11.82
C VAL A 126 6.59 5.27 -11.43
N PRO A 127 7.27 4.50 -12.31
CA PRO A 127 7.83 3.21 -11.97
C PRO A 127 8.82 3.32 -10.81
N LEU A 128 8.84 2.33 -9.91
CA LEU A 128 9.86 2.31 -8.86
C LEU A 128 11.27 2.10 -9.43
N SER A 129 11.40 1.38 -10.54
CA SER A 129 12.69 1.22 -11.24
C SER A 129 13.31 2.57 -11.58
N GLU A 130 12.54 3.53 -12.08
CA GLU A 130 13.02 4.88 -12.39
C GLU A 130 13.62 5.60 -11.16
N LEU A 131 13.01 5.42 -9.99
CA LEU A 131 13.51 6.00 -8.73
C LEU A 131 14.74 5.24 -8.23
N PHE A 132 14.75 3.92 -8.35
CA PHE A 132 15.86 3.07 -7.91
C PHE A 132 17.11 3.26 -8.79
N ASP A 133 16.94 3.39 -10.10
CA ASP A 133 18.04 3.67 -11.04
C ASP A 133 18.69 5.03 -10.73
N ARG A 134 17.88 6.06 -10.42
CA ARG A 134 18.39 7.38 -10.04
C ARG A 134 19.08 7.39 -8.69
N ALA A 135 18.58 6.61 -7.74
CA ALA A 135 19.15 6.50 -6.42
C ALA A 135 20.44 5.65 -6.41
N GLY A 136 20.63 4.76 -7.37
CA GLY A 136 21.73 3.80 -7.39
C GLY A 136 21.60 2.80 -6.23
N VAL A 137 20.62 1.89 -6.30
CA VAL A 137 20.40 0.89 -5.25
C VAL A 137 21.59 -0.05 -5.14
N SER A 138 22.13 -0.22 -3.92
CA SER A 138 23.25 -1.10 -3.63
C SER A 138 22.90 -2.57 -3.89
N GLU A 139 23.90 -3.37 -4.31
CA GLU A 139 23.78 -4.82 -4.46
C GLU A 139 23.51 -5.54 -3.13
N ASP A 140 23.88 -4.95 -2.00
CA ASP A 140 23.60 -5.46 -0.65
C ASP A 140 22.14 -5.26 -0.22
N ALA A 141 21.35 -4.56 -1.01
CA ALA A 141 19.95 -4.27 -0.71
C ALA A 141 19.06 -5.47 -1.03
N GLU A 142 18.18 -5.84 -0.08
CA GLU A 142 17.25 -6.95 -0.25
C GLU A 142 15.81 -6.47 -0.36
N SER A 143 15.45 -5.43 0.40
CA SER A 143 14.08 -4.96 0.49
C SER A 143 13.95 -3.45 0.64
N VAL A 144 12.70 -2.99 0.55
CA VAL A 144 12.32 -1.58 0.64
C VAL A 144 11.22 -1.41 1.67
N VAL A 145 11.41 -0.46 2.59
CA VAL A 145 10.39 -0.02 3.55
C VAL A 145 9.73 1.24 3.02
N PHE A 146 8.42 1.19 2.80
CA PHE A 146 7.61 2.36 2.45
C PHE A 146 6.94 2.90 3.70
N ARG A 147 7.16 4.18 4.02
CA ARG A 147 6.53 4.88 5.14
C ARG A 147 5.51 5.90 4.63
N CYS A 148 4.47 6.12 5.39
CA CYS A 148 3.30 6.89 5.01
C CYS A 148 2.99 8.00 6.01
N ALA A 149 2.30 9.03 5.55
CA ALA A 149 1.90 10.17 6.38
C ALA A 149 0.94 9.84 7.53
N ASP A 150 0.32 8.65 7.51
CA ASP A 150 -0.58 8.15 8.56
C ASP A 150 0.10 7.19 9.54
N ASP A 151 1.44 7.19 9.62
CA ASP A 151 2.28 6.26 10.40
C ASP A 151 2.19 4.78 9.92
N TYR A 152 1.48 4.52 8.82
CA TYR A 152 1.51 3.21 8.19
C TYR A 152 2.87 2.94 7.55
N TYR A 153 3.28 1.69 7.53
CA TYR A 153 4.46 1.25 6.77
C TYR A 153 4.30 -0.19 6.28
N THR A 154 4.92 -0.48 5.15
CA THR A 154 4.97 -1.81 4.58
C THR A 154 6.34 -2.08 3.99
N THR A 155 6.71 -3.34 3.87
CA THR A 155 8.00 -3.77 3.34
C THR A 155 7.80 -4.71 2.17
N HIS A 156 8.61 -4.56 1.14
CA HIS A 156 8.62 -5.41 -0.04
C HIS A 156 10.04 -5.85 -0.36
N LEU A 157 10.21 -7.07 -0.88
CA LEU A 157 11.45 -7.48 -1.52
C LEU A 157 11.66 -6.68 -2.81
N LEU A 158 12.88 -6.27 -3.11
CA LEU A 158 13.23 -5.62 -4.38
C LEU A 158 12.85 -6.50 -5.57
N SER A 159 13.09 -7.82 -5.46
CA SER A 159 12.72 -8.79 -6.49
C SER A 159 11.21 -8.82 -6.75
N ASP A 160 10.37 -8.73 -5.71
CA ASP A 160 8.91 -8.68 -5.86
C ASP A 160 8.45 -7.37 -6.52
N LEU A 161 9.07 -6.24 -6.16
CA LEU A 161 8.75 -4.95 -6.78
C LEU A 161 9.07 -4.94 -8.28
N GLY A 162 10.18 -5.58 -8.67
CA GLY A 162 10.53 -5.76 -10.08
C GLY A 162 9.58 -6.75 -10.80
N GLU A 163 9.31 -7.92 -10.19
CA GLU A 163 8.42 -8.96 -10.76
C GLU A 163 7.01 -8.40 -11.06
N TYR A 164 6.50 -7.53 -10.19
CA TYR A 164 5.15 -6.96 -10.32
C TYR A 164 5.11 -5.60 -11.01
N ASP A 165 6.23 -5.12 -11.55
CA ASP A 165 6.31 -3.79 -12.16
C ASP A 165 5.71 -2.72 -11.25
N ALA A 166 6.09 -2.70 -9.98
CA ALA A 166 5.54 -1.81 -8.98
C ALA A 166 5.83 -0.33 -9.31
N PHE A 167 4.88 0.53 -8.97
CA PHE A 167 4.99 1.96 -9.24
C PHE A 167 4.30 2.82 -8.17
N LEU A 168 4.67 4.08 -8.08
CA LEU A 168 4.00 5.08 -7.25
C LEU A 168 2.97 5.83 -8.09
N ALA A 169 1.69 5.60 -7.79
CA ALA A 169 0.60 6.30 -8.44
C ALA A 169 0.36 7.66 -7.80
N TYR A 170 0.25 8.70 -8.63
CA TYR A 170 -0.09 10.07 -8.23
C TYR A 170 -1.47 10.51 -8.76
N GLU A 171 -2.16 9.63 -9.51
CA GLU A 171 -3.47 9.91 -10.09
C GLU A 171 -4.29 8.60 -10.22
N ILE A 172 -5.58 8.68 -10.00
CA ILE A 172 -6.53 7.57 -10.09
C ILE A 172 -7.66 7.97 -11.04
N ALA A 173 -7.76 7.29 -12.19
CA ALA A 173 -8.78 7.56 -13.21
C ALA A 173 -8.88 9.04 -13.61
N GLY A 174 -7.75 9.73 -13.73
CA GLY A 174 -7.68 11.15 -14.10
C GLY A 174 -7.93 12.13 -12.94
N GLU A 175 -8.04 11.64 -11.69
CA GLU A 175 -8.36 12.49 -10.54
C GLU A 175 -7.36 12.31 -9.38
N ASP A 176 -7.13 13.40 -8.64
CA ASP A 176 -6.35 13.41 -7.39
C ASP A 176 -7.26 13.06 -6.20
N ILE A 177 -7.41 11.77 -5.89
CA ILE A 177 -8.31 11.30 -4.82
C ILE A 177 -7.52 11.05 -3.54
N ARG A 178 -7.49 12.01 -2.62
CA ARG A 178 -6.73 11.95 -1.36
C ARG A 178 -7.08 10.73 -0.51
N GLU A 179 -8.34 10.40 -0.39
CA GLU A 179 -8.85 9.29 0.43
C GLU A 179 -8.34 7.93 -0.08
N LEU A 180 -7.99 7.86 -1.34
CA LEU A 180 -7.42 6.67 -1.96
C LEU A 180 -5.88 6.63 -1.92
N GLY A 181 -5.24 7.60 -1.24
CA GLY A 181 -3.81 7.57 -0.97
C GLY A 181 -2.96 8.52 -1.82
N ILE A 182 -3.60 9.44 -2.57
CA ILE A 182 -2.89 10.50 -3.28
C ILE A 182 -2.44 11.57 -2.25
N PRO A 183 -1.26 12.17 -2.34
CA PRO A 183 -0.47 12.42 -3.56
C PRO A 183 0.37 11.27 -4.08
N LEU A 184 0.82 10.32 -3.27
CA LEU A 184 1.53 9.13 -3.76
C LEU A 184 1.01 7.86 -3.11
N ARG A 185 0.62 6.92 -3.95
CA ARG A 185 0.16 5.60 -3.56
C ARG A 185 1.04 4.52 -4.19
N LEU A 186 1.55 3.60 -3.37
CA LEU A 186 2.22 2.42 -3.87
C LEU A 186 1.21 1.47 -4.54
N ALA A 187 1.49 1.07 -5.76
CA ALA A 187 0.78 0.07 -6.52
C ALA A 187 1.69 -1.14 -6.78
N VAL A 188 1.30 -2.31 -6.25
CA VAL A 188 2.04 -3.57 -6.43
C VAL A 188 1.06 -4.63 -6.93
N PRO A 189 0.78 -4.69 -8.25
CA PRO A 189 -0.12 -5.67 -8.83
C PRO A 189 0.24 -7.10 -8.38
N GLY A 190 -0.75 -7.95 -8.15
CA GLY A 190 -0.51 -9.31 -7.65
C GLY A 190 -0.40 -9.45 -6.13
N THR A 191 -0.40 -8.34 -5.38
CA THR A 191 -0.42 -8.38 -3.91
C THR A 191 -1.75 -7.89 -3.34
N TYR A 192 -2.04 -8.30 -2.09
CA TYR A 192 -3.20 -7.79 -1.36
C TYR A 192 -3.06 -6.31 -1.01
N GLY A 193 -4.19 -5.61 -0.89
CA GLY A 193 -4.29 -4.17 -0.66
C GLY A 193 -3.57 -3.65 0.60
N TYR A 194 -3.29 -4.51 1.59
CA TYR A 194 -2.46 -4.10 2.74
C TYR A 194 -0.98 -3.91 2.38
N LYS A 195 -0.55 -4.37 1.23
CA LYS A 195 0.79 -4.10 0.68
C LYS A 195 0.84 -2.82 -0.17
N TRP A 196 -0.31 -2.21 -0.47
CA TRP A 196 -0.43 -1.02 -1.29
C TRP A 196 -0.48 0.24 -0.40
N ALA A 197 0.69 0.69 0.03
CA ALA A 197 0.83 1.86 0.90
C ALA A 197 0.18 3.12 0.31
N LYS A 198 -0.46 3.93 1.16
CA LYS A 198 -1.12 5.19 0.82
C LYS A 198 -0.37 6.36 1.44
N TRP A 199 -0.40 7.53 0.78
CA TRP A 199 0.26 8.74 1.27
C TRP A 199 1.75 8.51 1.59
N VAL A 200 2.44 7.82 0.66
CA VAL A 200 3.86 7.45 0.82
C VAL A 200 4.71 8.71 0.91
N THR A 201 5.51 8.84 1.95
CA THR A 201 6.42 9.96 2.18
C THR A 201 7.89 9.56 2.13
N SER A 202 8.19 8.28 2.36
CA SER A 202 9.58 7.80 2.39
C SER A 202 9.68 6.39 1.86
N ILE A 203 10.78 6.16 1.14
CA ILE A 203 11.26 4.88 0.61
C ILE A 203 12.64 4.66 1.21
N GLU A 204 12.80 3.65 2.05
CA GLU A 204 14.07 3.30 2.68
C GLU A 204 14.52 1.93 2.16
N VAL A 205 15.64 1.91 1.44
CA VAL A 205 16.24 0.69 0.91
C VAL A 205 17.11 0.06 2.00
N VAL A 206 16.90 -1.24 2.30
CA VAL A 206 17.53 -1.90 3.44
C VAL A 206 18.03 -3.30 3.11
N ALA A 207 19.04 -3.76 3.87
CA ALA A 207 19.42 -5.16 3.93
C ALA A 207 18.39 -5.97 4.70
N GLY A 208 18.19 -7.23 4.33
CA GLY A 208 17.21 -8.10 4.94
C GLY A 208 15.76 -7.71 4.63
N PHE A 209 14.82 -8.37 5.29
CA PHE A 209 13.39 -8.17 5.04
C PHE A 209 12.64 -7.92 6.36
N PRO A 210 12.63 -6.69 6.90
CA PRO A 210 11.92 -6.38 8.13
C PRO A 210 10.41 -6.57 7.99
N ALA A 211 9.71 -6.81 9.11
CA ALA A 211 8.26 -6.97 9.11
C ALA A 211 7.55 -5.63 8.99
N GLY A 212 6.63 -5.50 8.04
CA GLY A 212 5.72 -4.37 7.91
C GLY A 212 4.63 -4.36 8.99
N TYR A 213 3.77 -3.35 8.94
CA TYR A 213 2.70 -3.13 9.93
C TYR A 213 1.80 -4.38 10.08
N TRP A 214 1.19 -4.83 8.98
CA TRP A 214 0.28 -5.98 8.99
C TRP A 214 0.99 -7.32 9.15
N ASP A 215 2.26 -7.40 8.75
CA ASP A 215 3.09 -8.59 8.94
C ASP A 215 3.30 -8.88 10.44
N ARG A 216 3.43 -7.81 11.26
CA ARG A 216 3.50 -7.92 12.72
C ARG A 216 2.19 -8.41 13.33
N LEU A 217 1.08 -8.19 12.66
CA LEU A 217 -0.23 -8.73 13.06
C LEU A 217 -0.46 -10.17 12.60
N GLY A 218 0.48 -10.75 11.83
CA GLY A 218 0.46 -12.14 11.39
C GLY A 218 -0.05 -12.34 9.97
N LEU A 219 -0.27 -11.27 9.18
CA LEU A 219 -0.54 -11.41 7.75
C LEU A 219 0.71 -11.89 6.99
N PRO A 220 0.55 -12.58 5.84
CA PRO A 220 1.67 -13.03 5.03
C PRO A 220 2.60 -11.88 4.64
N LYS A 221 3.91 -12.05 4.86
CA LYS A 221 4.88 -10.97 4.70
C LYS A 221 5.04 -10.51 3.26
N ARG A 222 4.98 -11.41 2.28
CA ARG A 222 4.99 -11.06 0.85
C ARG A 222 3.63 -10.55 0.37
N GLY A 223 2.54 -11.04 0.96
CA GLY A 223 1.19 -10.60 0.70
C GLY A 223 0.70 -10.86 -0.72
N ARG A 224 1.22 -11.86 -1.41
CA ARG A 224 0.76 -12.26 -2.75
C ARG A 224 -0.70 -12.71 -2.69
N VAL A 225 -1.46 -12.36 -3.71
CA VAL A 225 -2.87 -12.80 -3.80
C VAL A 225 -2.91 -14.32 -3.93
N GLY A 226 -3.57 -14.97 -2.96
CA GLY A 226 -3.62 -16.43 -2.85
C GLY A 226 -2.72 -17.00 -1.76
N ASP A 227 -1.69 -16.29 -1.31
CA ASP A 227 -0.87 -16.71 -0.17
C ASP A 227 -1.67 -16.59 1.13
N ILE A 228 -1.57 -17.61 1.96
CA ILE A 228 -2.20 -17.67 3.28
C ILE A 228 -1.12 -17.60 4.38
N TRP A 229 0.15 -17.83 4.03
CA TRP A 229 1.30 -17.93 4.93
C TRP A 229 2.47 -17.05 4.50
#